data_65df0b4cfcc0bad4eb7c8f7e4594919c
#
_entry.id   65df0b4cfcc0bad4eb7c8f7e4594919c
#
_cell.length_a   1.000
_cell.length_b   1.000
_cell.length_c   1.000
_cell.angle_alpha   90.00
_cell.angle_beta   90.00
_cell.angle_gamma   90.00
#
_symmetry.space_group_name_H-M   'P 1'
#
loop_
_entity.id
_entity.type
_entity.pdbx_description
1 polymer ?
#
loop_
_entity_poly.entity_id
_entity_poly.type
_entity_poly.pdbx_seq_one_letter_code
_entity_poly.pdbx_strand_id
1 'polypeptide(L)'
;MGWLYQLFFPAHTPTENELEMGRYRIIAEGAVAGVIYAVATGNFLAGYLSSLGASVSLCAAAAMIPSFGCVLQFISPFVFERMHHRKLAIWLMCVVFRLSVSSILLIPLALPDPGHARAVVLVLYTIGFFSAGLVTPGLEHMVLGIAPQGGRGQFYAVKSIIGTCVSSAATLALGRVLDYYLEQGQGYTGFLIIGIVSLSLTVVDAVLLASVRENPVKFTSKMRPADILRPVRDPAYRPLLFYCIIGGLTGGFASPFLSVYELRVLGLSHTFITSVGVVSAVVGLSLIHISEPTRHAQI
;
A
#
# COMPACT_ATOMS: atom_id res chain seq x y z
N MET A 1 24.09 5.90 20.25
CA MET A 1 23.75 6.67 19.01
C MET A 1 24.40 6.12 17.72
N GLY A 2 25.57 5.45 17.76
CA GLY A 2 26.26 4.97 16.54
C GLY A 2 25.51 3.93 15.69
N TRP A 3 24.82 2.96 16.30
CA TRP A 3 24.17 1.88 15.55
C TRP A 3 22.95 2.35 14.73
N LEU A 4 22.07 3.16 15.31
CA LEU A 4 20.92 3.74 14.58
C LEU A 4 21.36 4.63 13.43
N TYR A 5 22.43 5.40 13.63
CA TYR A 5 23.00 6.22 12.57
C TYR A 5 23.50 5.37 11.38
N GLN A 6 24.17 4.25 11.65
CA GLN A 6 24.68 3.34 10.61
C GLN A 6 23.58 2.64 9.80
N LEU A 7 22.36 2.51 10.34
CA LEU A 7 21.21 1.97 9.58
C LEU A 7 20.81 2.86 8.40
N PHE A 8 20.89 4.17 8.57
CA PHE A 8 20.46 5.15 7.56
C PHE A 8 21.64 5.76 6.78
N PHE A 9 22.83 5.73 7.36
CA PHE A 9 24.07 6.31 6.79
C PHE A 9 25.18 5.26 6.81
N PRO A 10 25.12 4.23 5.95
CA PRO A 10 26.12 3.18 5.93
C PRO A 10 27.50 3.73 5.50
N ALA A 11 28.54 3.30 6.21
CA ALA A 11 29.91 3.70 5.92
C ALA A 11 30.54 2.97 4.73
N HIS A 12 29.93 1.87 4.26
CA HIS A 12 30.42 1.02 3.19
C HIS A 12 29.30 0.60 2.23
N THR A 13 29.66 0.20 1.02
CA THR A 13 28.75 -0.44 0.08
C THR A 13 28.32 -1.81 0.61
N PRO A 14 27.04 -2.19 0.51
CA PRO A 14 26.56 -3.46 1.04
C PRO A 14 27.21 -4.65 0.33
N THR A 15 27.54 -5.67 1.12
CA THR A 15 28.01 -6.98 0.61
C THR A 15 26.85 -7.76 -0.01
N GLU A 16 27.15 -8.80 -0.83
CA GLU A 16 26.08 -9.62 -1.44
C GLU A 16 25.21 -10.31 -0.39
N ASN A 17 25.78 -10.79 0.72
CA ASN A 17 25.03 -11.36 1.83
C ASN A 17 24.07 -10.34 2.49
N GLU A 18 24.47 -9.07 2.59
CA GLU A 18 23.63 -8.00 3.12
C GLU A 18 22.50 -7.65 2.14
N LEU A 19 22.75 -7.70 0.84
CA LEU A 19 21.73 -7.52 -0.20
C LEU A 19 20.73 -8.69 -0.20
N GLU A 20 21.22 -9.92 -0.08
CA GLU A 20 20.36 -11.11 0.02
C GLU A 20 19.45 -11.03 1.25
N MET A 21 19.99 -10.71 2.42
CA MET A 21 19.18 -10.47 3.62
C MET A 21 18.21 -9.31 3.43
N GLY A 22 18.61 -8.26 2.71
CA GLY A 22 17.76 -7.15 2.30
C GLY A 22 16.55 -7.60 1.48
N ARG A 23 16.73 -8.54 0.55
CA ARG A 23 15.66 -9.13 -0.28
C ARG A 23 14.61 -9.84 0.58
N TYR A 24 15.01 -10.66 1.54
CA TYR A 24 14.07 -11.32 2.47
C TYR A 24 13.31 -10.31 3.33
N ARG A 25 14.00 -9.28 3.84
CA ARG A 25 13.36 -8.22 4.65
C ARG A 25 12.35 -7.41 3.86
N ILE A 26 12.62 -7.10 2.58
CA ILE A 26 11.69 -6.40 1.69
C ILE A 26 10.48 -7.27 1.33
N ILE A 27 10.65 -8.59 1.19
CA ILE A 27 9.51 -9.50 1.00
C ILE A 27 8.63 -9.52 2.26
N ALA A 28 9.23 -9.63 3.44
CA ALA A 28 8.51 -9.61 4.71
C ALA A 28 7.83 -8.25 4.96
N GLU A 29 8.52 -7.14 4.70
CA GLU A 29 7.98 -5.79 4.76
C GLU A 29 6.78 -5.63 3.84
N GLY A 30 6.90 -6.05 2.57
CA GLY A 30 5.80 -5.97 1.62
C GLY A 30 4.57 -6.78 2.04
N ALA A 31 4.76 -7.93 2.70
CA ALA A 31 3.67 -8.73 3.23
C ALA A 31 2.96 -8.02 4.39
N VAL A 32 3.72 -7.45 5.34
CA VAL A 32 3.18 -6.68 6.47
C VAL A 32 2.48 -5.41 5.98
N ALA A 33 3.12 -4.66 5.09
CA ALA A 33 2.55 -3.47 4.47
C ALA A 33 1.24 -3.76 3.72
N GLY A 34 1.17 -4.92 3.05
CA GLY A 34 -0.03 -5.39 2.37
C GLY A 34 -1.22 -5.59 3.33
N VAL A 35 -0.99 -6.13 4.53
CA VAL A 35 -2.04 -6.25 5.56
C VAL A 35 -2.50 -4.88 6.02
N ILE A 36 -1.58 -3.97 6.38
CA ILE A 36 -1.90 -2.61 6.84
C ILE A 36 -2.72 -1.88 5.77
N TYR A 37 -2.31 -1.96 4.50
CA TYR A 37 -3.05 -1.35 3.39
C TYR A 37 -4.45 -1.93 3.24
N ALA A 38 -4.60 -3.25 3.29
CA ALA A 38 -5.87 -3.93 3.06
C ALA A 38 -6.90 -3.61 4.15
N VAL A 39 -6.50 -3.50 5.44
CA VAL A 39 -7.42 -3.11 6.52
C VAL A 39 -7.69 -1.60 6.57
N ALA A 40 -6.89 -0.80 5.90
CA ALA A 40 -7.10 0.65 5.79
C ALA A 40 -7.97 1.05 4.59
N THR A 41 -8.34 0.12 3.71
CA THR A 41 -9.05 0.41 2.46
C THR A 41 -10.28 -0.49 2.28
N GLY A 42 -11.00 -0.31 1.18
CA GLY A 42 -12.11 -1.17 0.80
C GLY A 42 -13.22 -1.26 1.83
N ASN A 43 -13.67 -2.49 2.08
CA ASN A 43 -14.77 -2.79 2.98
C ASN A 43 -14.49 -2.46 4.45
N PHE A 44 -13.24 -2.55 4.91
CA PHE A 44 -12.88 -2.16 6.29
C PHE A 44 -13.03 -0.65 6.51
N LEU A 45 -12.52 0.17 5.58
CA LEU A 45 -12.71 1.62 5.65
C LEU A 45 -14.18 2.00 5.55
N ALA A 46 -14.90 1.43 4.59
CA ALA A 46 -16.33 1.72 4.38
C ALA A 46 -17.17 1.33 5.61
N GLY A 47 -16.92 0.16 6.19
CA GLY A 47 -17.56 -0.30 7.41
C GLY A 47 -17.24 0.61 8.60
N TYR A 48 -15.99 0.97 8.78
CA TYR A 48 -15.56 1.86 9.86
C TYR A 48 -16.18 3.26 9.75
N LEU A 49 -16.10 3.91 8.60
CA LEU A 49 -16.74 5.22 8.40
C LEU A 49 -18.26 5.14 8.57
N SER A 50 -18.86 4.02 8.15
CA SER A 50 -20.29 3.76 8.36
C SER A 50 -20.66 3.66 9.84
N SER A 51 -19.84 3.02 10.66
CA SER A 51 -20.04 2.93 12.12
C SER A 51 -19.94 4.30 12.81
N LEU A 52 -19.17 5.23 12.23
CA LEU A 52 -19.11 6.63 12.66
C LEU A 52 -20.26 7.50 12.12
N GLY A 53 -21.27 6.91 11.44
CA GLY A 53 -22.40 7.63 10.87
C GLY A 53 -22.07 8.46 9.62
N ALA A 54 -21.02 8.10 8.87
CA ALA A 54 -20.70 8.76 7.62
C ALA A 54 -21.76 8.46 6.54
N SER A 55 -22.05 9.44 5.68
CA SER A 55 -22.92 9.25 4.50
C SER A 55 -22.23 8.38 3.45
N VAL A 56 -23.04 7.78 2.54
CA VAL A 56 -22.51 7.00 1.41
C VAL A 56 -21.53 7.82 0.56
N SER A 57 -21.89 9.08 0.28
CA SER A 57 -21.03 9.99 -0.48
C SER A 57 -19.72 10.30 0.23
N LEU A 58 -19.70 10.43 1.56
CA LEU A 58 -18.48 10.64 2.33
C LEU A 58 -17.58 9.40 2.31
N CYS A 59 -18.16 8.19 2.45
CA CYS A 59 -17.41 6.94 2.33
C CYS A 59 -16.78 6.79 0.94
N ALA A 60 -17.54 7.10 -0.12
CA ALA A 60 -17.04 7.06 -1.49
C ALA A 60 -15.94 8.11 -1.73
N ALA A 61 -16.12 9.34 -1.22
CA ALA A 61 -15.09 10.37 -1.31
C ALA A 61 -13.79 9.96 -0.58
N ALA A 62 -13.90 9.37 0.60
CA ALA A 62 -12.75 8.83 1.33
C ALA A 62 -12.04 7.72 0.53
N ALA A 63 -12.79 6.82 -0.09
CA ALA A 63 -12.23 5.75 -0.92
C ALA A 63 -11.46 6.26 -2.16
N MET A 64 -11.68 7.50 -2.60
CA MET A 64 -10.94 8.14 -3.69
C MET A 64 -9.61 8.77 -3.25
N ILE A 65 -9.40 9.03 -1.97
CA ILE A 65 -8.18 9.69 -1.45
C ILE A 65 -6.89 8.97 -1.88
N PRO A 66 -6.77 7.64 -1.85
CA PRO A 66 -5.59 6.94 -2.35
C PRO A 66 -5.27 7.27 -3.81
N SER A 67 -6.28 7.37 -4.67
CA SER A 67 -6.12 7.71 -6.09
C SER A 67 -5.60 9.13 -6.27
N PHE A 68 -6.09 10.10 -5.49
CA PHE A 68 -5.55 11.46 -5.50
C PHE A 68 -4.11 11.50 -4.97
N GLY A 69 -3.79 10.70 -3.95
CA GLY A 69 -2.42 10.54 -3.45
C GLY A 69 -1.45 10.09 -4.56
N CYS A 70 -1.88 9.21 -5.46
CA CYS A 70 -1.06 8.74 -6.58
C CYS A 70 -0.61 9.87 -7.52
N VAL A 71 -1.30 11.00 -7.58
CA VAL A 71 -0.86 12.17 -8.39
C VAL A 71 0.49 12.70 -7.90
N LEU A 72 0.78 12.58 -6.61
CA LEU A 72 2.05 13.02 -6.03
C LEU A 72 3.26 12.17 -6.50
N GLN A 73 3.02 11.01 -7.12
CA GLN A 73 4.09 10.19 -7.72
C GLN A 73 4.85 10.97 -8.82
N PHE A 74 4.20 11.90 -9.51
CA PHE A 74 4.87 12.77 -10.48
C PHE A 74 5.89 13.72 -9.85
N ILE A 75 5.71 14.08 -8.58
CA ILE A 75 6.62 14.96 -7.83
C ILE A 75 7.77 14.18 -7.22
N SER A 76 7.58 12.90 -6.92
CA SER A 76 8.51 12.02 -6.23
C SER A 76 9.94 12.05 -6.79
N PRO A 77 10.20 11.92 -8.10
CA PRO A 77 11.55 11.94 -8.66
C PRO A 77 12.27 13.26 -8.35
N PHE A 78 11.58 14.40 -8.40
CA PHE A 78 12.18 15.71 -8.10
C PHE A 78 12.62 15.85 -6.65
N VAL A 79 11.98 15.11 -5.74
CA VAL A 79 12.34 15.09 -4.33
C VAL A 79 13.49 14.11 -4.10
N PHE A 80 13.35 12.86 -4.53
CA PHE A 80 14.29 11.79 -4.15
C PHE A 80 15.58 11.77 -4.97
N GLU A 81 15.59 12.19 -6.24
CA GLU A 81 16.82 12.27 -7.03
C GLU A 81 17.80 13.36 -6.54
N ARG A 82 17.32 14.33 -5.77
CA ARG A 82 18.16 15.40 -5.21
C ARG A 82 18.74 15.04 -3.84
N MET A 83 18.28 13.95 -3.21
CA MET A 83 18.67 13.55 -1.87
C MET A 83 19.84 12.55 -1.90
N HIS A 84 20.96 12.87 -1.25
CA HIS A 84 22.07 11.94 -1.07
C HIS A 84 21.73 10.79 -0.13
N HIS A 85 20.94 11.06 0.90
CA HIS A 85 20.53 10.11 1.94
C HIS A 85 19.01 9.92 1.92
N ARG A 86 18.50 9.39 0.80
CA ARG A 86 17.06 9.24 0.57
C ARG A 86 16.39 8.18 1.45
N LYS A 87 17.15 7.17 1.95
CA LYS A 87 16.59 6.08 2.77
C LYS A 87 15.85 6.60 4.01
N LEU A 88 16.42 7.57 4.72
CA LEU A 88 15.76 8.15 5.88
C LEU A 88 14.45 8.84 5.53
N ALA A 89 14.43 9.60 4.44
CA ALA A 89 13.22 10.26 3.97
C ALA A 89 12.14 9.25 3.52
N ILE A 90 12.54 8.19 2.80
CA ILE A 90 11.65 7.09 2.41
C ILE A 90 11.06 6.42 3.65
N TRP A 91 11.92 6.05 4.61
CA TRP A 91 11.50 5.42 5.84
C TRP A 91 10.51 6.29 6.64
N LEU A 92 10.83 7.58 6.84
CA LEU A 92 9.95 8.51 7.56
C LEU A 92 8.59 8.64 6.88
N MET A 93 8.54 8.79 5.56
CA MET A 93 7.28 8.90 4.82
C MET A 93 6.48 7.60 4.87
N CYS A 94 7.13 6.43 4.80
CA CYS A 94 6.47 5.14 5.00
C CYS A 94 5.87 5.02 6.41
N VAL A 95 6.63 5.44 7.43
CA VAL A 95 6.14 5.44 8.82
C VAL A 95 4.96 6.40 8.98
N VAL A 96 5.04 7.62 8.43
CA VAL A 96 3.91 8.58 8.45
C VAL A 96 2.68 7.98 7.79
N PHE A 97 2.81 7.37 6.61
CA PHE A 97 1.69 6.71 5.94
C PHE A 97 1.05 5.65 6.84
N ARG A 98 1.83 4.67 7.26
CA ARG A 98 1.32 3.50 7.99
C ARG A 98 0.81 3.86 9.38
N LEU A 99 1.51 4.75 10.08
CA LEU A 99 1.06 5.24 11.37
C LEU A 99 -0.26 6.01 11.26
N SER A 100 -0.38 6.87 10.26
CA SER A 100 -1.62 7.62 10.01
C SER A 100 -2.80 6.69 9.76
N VAL A 101 -2.65 5.72 8.82
CA VAL A 101 -3.77 4.83 8.47
C VAL A 101 -4.11 3.81 9.56
N SER A 102 -3.12 3.37 10.36
CA SER A 102 -3.37 2.45 11.47
C SER A 102 -4.02 3.14 12.67
N SER A 103 -3.66 4.40 12.95
CA SER A 103 -4.18 5.14 14.09
C SER A 103 -5.63 5.61 13.92
N ILE A 104 -6.15 5.71 12.69
CA ILE A 104 -7.53 6.18 12.47
C ILE A 104 -8.57 5.34 13.22
N LEU A 105 -8.34 4.03 13.36
CA LEU A 105 -9.25 3.11 14.05
C LEU A 105 -9.31 3.33 15.58
N LEU A 106 -8.33 4.04 16.14
CA LEU A 106 -8.24 4.36 17.55
C LEU A 106 -8.79 5.77 17.88
N ILE A 107 -9.07 6.60 16.87
CA ILE A 107 -9.50 8.00 17.06
C ILE A 107 -10.71 8.14 17.99
N PRO A 108 -11.79 7.29 17.91
CA PRO A 108 -12.93 7.42 18.80
C PRO A 108 -12.63 7.21 20.29
N LEU A 109 -11.50 6.59 20.65
CA LEU A 109 -11.06 6.52 22.04
C LEU A 109 -10.67 7.90 22.59
N ALA A 110 -10.08 8.74 21.76
CA ALA A 110 -9.64 10.08 22.14
C ALA A 110 -10.72 11.15 21.87
N LEU A 111 -11.56 10.94 20.87
CA LEU A 111 -12.59 11.86 20.38
C LEU A 111 -13.95 11.14 20.32
N PRO A 112 -14.72 11.13 21.39
CA PRO A 112 -16.02 10.44 21.44
C PRO A 112 -17.08 11.03 20.50
N ASP A 113 -16.97 12.32 20.16
CA ASP A 113 -17.91 12.95 19.23
C ASP A 113 -17.72 12.45 17.79
N PRO A 114 -18.74 11.80 17.18
CA PRO A 114 -18.61 11.22 15.86
C PRO A 114 -18.28 12.24 14.75
N GLY A 115 -18.69 13.50 14.90
CA GLY A 115 -18.42 14.56 13.94
C GLY A 115 -16.94 14.93 13.88
N HIS A 116 -16.35 15.20 15.04
CA HIS A 116 -14.94 15.50 15.18
C HIS A 116 -14.08 14.28 14.84
N ALA A 117 -14.46 13.07 15.28
CA ALA A 117 -13.76 11.84 14.95
C ALA A 117 -13.66 11.64 13.42
N ARG A 118 -14.76 11.80 12.68
CA ARG A 118 -14.78 11.69 11.21
C ARG A 118 -13.83 12.69 10.54
N ALA A 119 -13.83 13.94 10.99
CA ALA A 119 -12.94 14.96 10.43
C ALA A 119 -11.48 14.61 10.63
N VAL A 120 -11.08 14.20 11.83
CA VAL A 120 -9.69 13.81 12.14
C VAL A 120 -9.29 12.54 11.35
N VAL A 121 -10.18 11.55 11.26
CA VAL A 121 -9.96 10.34 10.45
C VAL A 121 -9.65 10.70 8.99
N LEU A 122 -10.46 11.56 8.37
CA LEU A 122 -10.26 11.98 6.98
C LEU A 122 -8.96 12.75 6.79
N VAL A 123 -8.59 13.62 7.72
CA VAL A 123 -7.33 14.38 7.68
C VAL A 123 -6.14 13.41 7.78
N LEU A 124 -6.11 12.52 8.76
CA LEU A 124 -5.04 11.54 8.92
C LEU A 124 -4.95 10.59 7.71
N TYR A 125 -6.10 10.15 7.21
CA TYR A 125 -6.18 9.30 6.03
C TYR A 125 -5.59 10.00 4.79
N THR A 126 -5.91 11.27 4.61
CA THR A 126 -5.36 12.10 3.52
C THR A 126 -3.85 12.27 3.66
N ILE A 127 -3.36 12.64 4.85
CA ILE A 127 -1.93 12.77 5.13
C ILE A 127 -1.20 11.45 4.83
N GLY A 128 -1.75 10.33 5.29
CA GLY A 128 -1.20 9.01 5.06
C GLY A 128 -1.05 8.70 3.57
N PHE A 129 -2.15 8.74 2.80
CA PHE A 129 -2.12 8.38 1.39
C PHE A 129 -1.37 9.36 0.50
N PHE A 130 -1.31 10.64 0.87
CA PHE A 130 -0.47 11.60 0.17
C PHE A 130 1.01 11.33 0.42
N SER A 131 1.37 10.96 1.65
CA SER A 131 2.73 10.50 1.97
C SER A 131 3.07 9.22 1.19
N ALA A 132 2.14 8.24 1.11
CA ALA A 132 2.29 7.03 0.32
C ALA A 132 2.52 7.34 -1.17
N GLY A 133 1.69 8.19 -1.77
CA GLY A 133 1.84 8.60 -3.16
C GLY A 133 3.21 9.21 -3.44
N LEU A 134 3.69 10.09 -2.58
CA LEU A 134 5.00 10.71 -2.75
C LEU A 134 6.15 9.72 -2.57
N VAL A 135 6.07 8.77 -1.64
CA VAL A 135 7.18 7.86 -1.32
C VAL A 135 7.26 6.65 -2.23
N THR A 136 6.15 6.18 -2.81
CA THR A 136 6.09 4.93 -3.59
C THR A 136 7.16 4.82 -4.66
N PRO A 137 7.40 5.80 -5.56
CA PRO A 137 8.46 5.66 -6.57
C PRO A 137 9.86 5.60 -5.97
N GLY A 138 10.12 6.31 -4.86
CA GLY A 138 11.39 6.25 -4.15
C GLY A 138 11.63 4.89 -3.51
N LEU A 139 10.61 4.31 -2.88
CA LEU A 139 10.65 2.98 -2.29
C LEU A 139 10.86 1.91 -3.37
N GLU A 140 10.09 1.94 -4.46
CA GLU A 140 10.25 0.99 -5.57
C GLU A 140 11.64 1.07 -6.20
N HIS A 141 12.20 2.28 -6.33
CA HIS A 141 13.57 2.44 -6.82
C HIS A 141 14.60 1.84 -5.85
N MET A 142 14.39 1.95 -4.53
CA MET A 142 15.22 1.30 -3.52
C MET A 142 15.13 -0.23 -3.62
N VAL A 143 13.92 -0.78 -3.77
CA VAL A 143 13.68 -2.22 -3.97
C VAL A 143 14.34 -2.73 -5.25
N LEU A 144 14.25 -1.98 -6.35
CA LEU A 144 14.89 -2.31 -7.62
C LEU A 144 16.42 -2.36 -7.51
N GLY A 145 17.03 -1.52 -6.67
CA GLY A 145 18.47 -1.51 -6.40
C GLY A 145 18.96 -2.75 -5.65
N ILE A 146 18.10 -3.46 -4.93
CA ILE A 146 18.41 -4.67 -4.17
C ILE A 146 18.09 -5.93 -5.00
N ALA A 147 17.13 -5.83 -5.92
CA ALA A 147 16.67 -6.96 -6.74
C ALA A 147 17.82 -7.57 -7.57
N PRO A 148 17.91 -8.91 -7.68
CA PRO A 148 18.98 -9.57 -8.43
C PRO A 148 18.91 -9.22 -9.91
N GLN A 149 20.05 -8.88 -10.53
CA GLN A 149 20.09 -8.40 -11.92
C GLN A 149 19.55 -9.40 -12.94
N GLY A 150 19.78 -10.72 -12.73
CA GLY A 150 19.33 -11.78 -13.63
C GLY A 150 17.96 -12.38 -13.28
N GLY A 151 17.29 -11.94 -12.19
CA GLY A 151 16.04 -12.56 -11.67
C GLY A 151 15.02 -11.56 -11.14
N ARG A 152 15.01 -10.31 -11.62
CA ARG A 152 14.11 -9.26 -11.14
C ARG A 152 12.64 -9.66 -11.18
N GLY A 153 12.20 -10.22 -12.32
CA GLY A 153 10.81 -10.67 -12.47
C GLY A 153 10.42 -11.73 -11.45
N GLN A 154 11.28 -12.73 -11.24
CA GLN A 154 11.05 -13.78 -10.24
C GLN A 154 11.01 -13.21 -8.82
N PHE A 155 11.91 -12.28 -8.47
CA PHE A 155 11.91 -11.62 -7.17
C PHE A 155 10.60 -10.87 -6.90
N TYR A 156 10.13 -10.07 -7.87
CA TYR A 156 8.86 -9.35 -7.74
C TYR A 156 7.66 -10.29 -7.71
N ALA A 157 7.69 -11.40 -8.47
CA ALA A 157 6.65 -12.42 -8.43
C ALA A 157 6.55 -13.07 -7.04
N VAL A 158 7.68 -13.49 -6.46
CA VAL A 158 7.72 -14.08 -5.10
C VAL A 158 7.24 -13.07 -4.06
N LYS A 159 7.73 -11.81 -4.12
CA LYS A 159 7.28 -10.74 -3.23
C LYS A 159 5.75 -10.56 -3.31
N SER A 160 5.20 -10.52 -4.52
CA SER A 160 3.76 -10.35 -4.75
C SER A 160 2.94 -11.53 -4.24
N ILE A 161 3.36 -12.78 -4.53
CA ILE A 161 2.67 -13.98 -4.08
C ILE A 161 2.63 -14.05 -2.55
N ILE A 162 3.78 -13.88 -1.89
CA ILE A 162 3.86 -13.91 -0.42
C ILE A 162 3.01 -12.79 0.18
N GLY A 163 3.12 -11.57 -0.36
CA GLY A 163 2.33 -10.42 0.08
C GLY A 163 0.83 -10.67 -0.05
N THR A 164 0.37 -11.18 -1.19
CA THR A 164 -1.04 -11.51 -1.43
C THR A 164 -1.53 -12.62 -0.50
N CYS A 165 -0.78 -13.69 -0.34
CA CYS A 165 -1.17 -14.80 0.54
C CYS A 165 -1.30 -14.33 2.01
N VAL A 166 -0.30 -13.60 2.51
CA VAL A 166 -0.30 -13.11 3.89
C VAL A 166 -1.43 -12.10 4.12
N SER A 167 -1.58 -11.11 3.22
CA SER A 167 -2.66 -10.11 3.36
C SER A 167 -4.05 -10.73 3.25
N SER A 168 -4.25 -11.69 2.35
CA SER A 168 -5.51 -12.43 2.21
C SER A 168 -5.86 -13.23 3.46
N ALA A 169 -4.91 -13.99 4.00
CA ALA A 169 -5.12 -14.76 5.22
C ALA A 169 -5.42 -13.83 6.43
N ALA A 170 -4.66 -12.75 6.58
CA ALA A 170 -4.84 -11.80 7.66
C ALA A 170 -6.20 -11.08 7.56
N THR A 171 -6.58 -10.61 6.37
CA THR A 171 -7.86 -9.91 6.18
C THR A 171 -9.07 -10.84 6.35
N LEU A 172 -8.97 -12.12 5.98
CA LEU A 172 -10.01 -13.10 6.29
C LEU A 172 -10.17 -13.31 7.81
N ALA A 173 -9.06 -13.45 8.52
CA ALA A 173 -9.09 -13.61 9.98
C ALA A 173 -9.68 -12.36 10.66
N LEU A 174 -9.22 -11.16 10.26
CA LEU A 174 -9.69 -9.90 10.81
C LEU A 174 -11.15 -9.59 10.42
N GLY A 175 -11.58 -10.00 9.22
CA GLY A 175 -12.98 -9.91 8.80
C GLY A 175 -13.91 -10.75 9.70
N ARG A 176 -13.51 -11.99 10.03
CA ARG A 176 -14.24 -12.86 10.97
C ARG A 176 -14.32 -12.26 12.37
N VAL A 177 -13.21 -11.71 12.85
CA VAL A 177 -13.19 -11.01 14.15
C VAL A 177 -14.15 -9.84 14.12
N LEU A 178 -14.14 -9.04 13.07
CA LEU A 178 -15.04 -7.89 12.94
C LEU A 178 -16.51 -8.31 12.90
N ASP A 179 -16.86 -9.30 12.05
CA ASP A 179 -18.22 -9.80 11.91
C ASP A 179 -18.75 -10.35 13.26
N TYR A 180 -17.92 -11.11 13.99
CA TYR A 180 -18.27 -11.61 15.32
C TYR A 180 -18.64 -10.49 16.31
N TYR A 181 -17.86 -9.39 16.37
CA TYR A 181 -18.18 -8.27 17.24
C TYR A 181 -19.34 -7.41 16.73
N LEU A 182 -19.56 -7.35 15.42
CA LEU A 182 -20.73 -6.69 14.83
C LEU A 182 -22.05 -7.42 15.21
N GLU A 183 -22.06 -8.75 15.16
CA GLU A 183 -23.21 -9.58 15.57
C GLU A 183 -23.57 -9.40 17.06
N GLN A 184 -22.57 -9.11 17.90
CA GLN A 184 -22.77 -8.82 19.32
C GLN A 184 -23.14 -7.36 19.61
N GLY A 185 -23.31 -6.51 18.60
CA GLY A 185 -23.55 -5.09 18.78
C GLY A 185 -22.33 -4.30 19.28
N GLN A 186 -21.14 -4.91 19.28
CA GLN A 186 -19.87 -4.32 19.73
C GLN A 186 -18.93 -3.99 18.56
N GLY A 187 -19.47 -3.51 17.46
CA GLY A 187 -18.72 -3.28 16.22
C GLY A 187 -17.47 -2.42 16.41
N TYR A 188 -17.54 -1.41 17.29
CA TYR A 188 -16.35 -0.58 17.57
C TYR A 188 -15.19 -1.38 18.20
N THR A 189 -15.48 -2.34 19.08
CA THR A 189 -14.46 -3.22 19.66
C THR A 189 -13.74 -4.03 18.56
N GLY A 190 -14.47 -4.52 17.55
CA GLY A 190 -13.87 -5.19 16.39
C GLY A 190 -12.91 -4.28 15.62
N PHE A 191 -13.31 -3.04 15.33
CA PHE A 191 -12.41 -2.06 14.67
C PHE A 191 -11.20 -1.69 15.55
N LEU A 192 -11.38 -1.60 16.86
CA LEU A 192 -10.28 -1.33 17.79
C LEU A 192 -9.22 -2.44 17.75
N ILE A 193 -9.64 -3.71 17.75
CA ILE A 193 -8.74 -4.86 17.64
C ILE A 193 -7.94 -4.77 16.33
N ILE A 194 -8.62 -4.50 15.21
CA ILE A 194 -7.95 -4.32 13.91
C ILE A 194 -6.94 -3.17 13.98
N GLY A 195 -7.29 -2.05 14.62
CA GLY A 195 -6.41 -0.90 14.81
C GLY A 195 -5.16 -1.23 15.61
N ILE A 196 -5.29 -1.97 16.73
CA ILE A 196 -4.16 -2.41 17.55
C ILE A 196 -3.25 -3.36 16.76
N VAL A 197 -3.82 -4.32 16.03
CA VAL A 197 -3.06 -5.25 15.17
C VAL A 197 -2.33 -4.47 14.09
N SER A 198 -3.02 -3.57 13.38
CA SER A 198 -2.42 -2.74 12.33
C SER A 198 -1.29 -1.84 12.86
N LEU A 199 -1.46 -1.25 14.04
CA LEU A 199 -0.43 -0.43 14.68
C LEU A 199 0.80 -1.27 15.10
N SER A 200 0.57 -2.47 15.62
CA SER A 200 1.66 -3.41 15.96
C SER A 200 2.44 -3.82 14.69
N LEU A 201 1.73 -4.11 13.61
CA LEU A 201 2.34 -4.40 12.31
C LEU A 201 3.10 -3.20 11.76
N THR A 202 2.64 -1.96 11.99
CA THR A 202 3.36 -0.74 11.60
C THR A 202 4.73 -0.64 12.28
N VAL A 203 4.84 -1.04 13.56
CA VAL A 203 6.13 -1.09 14.26
C VAL A 203 7.06 -2.13 13.64
N VAL A 204 6.54 -3.34 13.38
CA VAL A 204 7.31 -4.43 12.74
C VAL A 204 7.82 -3.96 11.36
N ASP A 205 6.95 -3.37 10.58
CA ASP A 205 7.24 -2.85 9.25
C ASP A 205 8.31 -1.75 9.28
N ALA A 206 8.20 -0.79 10.20
CA ALA A 206 9.19 0.27 10.37
C ALA A 206 10.58 -0.30 10.69
N VAL A 207 10.66 -1.36 11.53
CA VAL A 207 11.91 -2.04 11.86
C VAL A 207 12.46 -2.81 10.66
N LEU A 208 11.62 -3.53 9.93
CA LEU A 208 12.01 -4.27 8.72
C LEU A 208 12.60 -3.30 7.69
N LEU A 209 11.89 -2.22 7.36
CA LEU A 209 12.33 -1.24 6.36
C LEU A 209 13.60 -0.51 6.79
N ALA A 210 13.74 -0.13 8.08
CA ALA A 210 14.95 0.49 8.60
C ALA A 210 16.17 -0.44 8.48
N SER A 211 15.97 -1.75 8.63
CA SER A 211 17.03 -2.76 8.62
C SER A 211 17.54 -3.13 7.21
N VAL A 212 16.82 -2.74 6.13
CA VAL A 212 17.25 -2.96 4.75
C VAL A 212 18.40 -2.04 4.41
N ARG A 213 19.50 -2.57 3.88
CA ARG A 213 20.63 -1.77 3.39
C ARG A 213 20.39 -1.37 1.93
N GLU A 214 20.43 -0.07 1.66
CA GLU A 214 20.29 0.47 0.32
C GLU A 214 21.61 0.33 -0.45
N ASN A 215 21.52 -0.12 -1.69
CA ASN A 215 22.63 -0.02 -2.62
C ASN A 215 22.70 1.44 -3.15
N PRO A 216 23.80 2.18 -2.94
CA PRO A 216 23.88 3.56 -3.37
C PRO A 216 23.80 3.64 -4.90
N VAL A 217 22.70 4.19 -5.39
CA VAL A 217 22.49 4.42 -6.81
C VAL A 217 22.99 5.82 -7.16
N LYS A 218 23.94 5.88 -8.08
CA LYS A 218 24.39 7.15 -8.66
C LYS A 218 23.43 7.55 -9.78
N PHE A 219 22.68 8.64 -9.58
CA PHE A 219 21.90 9.23 -10.65
C PHE A 219 22.85 9.94 -11.62
N THR A 220 22.85 9.51 -12.88
CA THR A 220 23.69 10.09 -13.94
C THR A 220 23.12 11.38 -14.51
N SER A 221 21.80 11.60 -14.36
CA SER A 221 21.12 12.82 -14.82
C SER A 221 19.97 13.19 -13.89
N LYS A 222 19.76 14.50 -13.70
CA LYS A 222 18.61 15.01 -12.95
C LYS A 222 17.40 15.08 -13.88
N MET A 223 16.25 14.55 -13.43
CA MET A 223 14.99 14.61 -14.17
C MET A 223 14.56 16.08 -14.36
N ARG A 224 14.15 16.44 -15.56
CA ARG A 224 13.60 17.75 -15.90
C ARG A 224 12.06 17.65 -15.96
N PRO A 225 11.30 18.72 -15.64
CA PRO A 225 9.84 18.70 -15.75
C PRO A 225 9.32 18.25 -17.12
N ALA A 226 10.04 18.58 -18.19
CA ALA A 226 9.70 18.18 -19.55
C ALA A 226 9.80 16.64 -19.79
N ASP A 227 10.59 15.93 -18.99
CA ASP A 227 10.80 14.48 -19.13
C ASP A 227 9.56 13.70 -18.67
N ILE A 228 8.69 14.28 -17.82
CA ILE A 228 7.40 13.68 -17.41
C ILE A 228 6.50 13.43 -18.62
N LEU A 229 6.53 14.32 -19.61
CA LEU A 229 5.72 14.20 -20.82
C LEU A 229 6.37 13.34 -21.91
N ARG A 230 7.59 12.86 -21.69
CA ARG A 230 8.31 12.04 -22.67
C ARG A 230 7.55 10.77 -23.05
N PRO A 231 6.96 9.96 -22.10
CA PRO A 231 6.18 8.78 -22.46
C PRO A 231 4.95 9.10 -23.33
N VAL A 232 4.31 10.27 -23.14
CA VAL A 232 3.16 10.70 -23.97
C VAL A 232 3.59 11.01 -25.40
N ARG A 233 4.84 11.45 -25.60
CA ARG A 233 5.40 11.77 -26.92
C ARG A 233 5.92 10.54 -27.66
N ASP A 234 6.24 9.45 -26.94
CA ASP A 234 6.75 8.23 -27.55
C ASP A 234 5.60 7.40 -28.15
N PRO A 235 5.61 7.15 -29.48
CA PRO A 235 4.57 6.36 -30.16
C PRO A 235 4.42 4.94 -29.62
N ALA A 236 5.49 4.33 -29.10
CA ALA A 236 5.47 2.98 -28.55
C ALA A 236 4.70 2.90 -27.23
N TYR A 237 4.69 3.98 -26.43
CA TYR A 237 4.00 4.02 -25.13
C TYR A 237 2.55 4.51 -25.21
N ARG A 238 2.16 5.23 -26.25
CA ARG A 238 0.81 5.79 -26.38
C ARG A 238 -0.32 4.75 -26.26
N PRO A 239 -0.28 3.60 -26.92
CA PRO A 239 -1.34 2.60 -26.82
C PRO A 239 -1.50 2.08 -25.37
N LEU A 240 -0.36 1.84 -24.68
CA LEU A 240 -0.36 1.41 -23.29
C LEU A 240 -0.94 2.48 -22.37
N LEU A 241 -0.54 3.75 -22.54
CA LEU A 241 -1.09 4.87 -21.77
C LEU A 241 -2.60 5.01 -21.98
N PHE A 242 -3.07 4.91 -23.21
CA PHE A 242 -4.50 4.98 -23.55
C PHE A 242 -5.28 3.85 -22.89
N TYR A 243 -4.77 2.61 -22.96
CA TYR A 243 -5.35 1.45 -22.28
C TYR A 243 -5.44 1.66 -20.76
N CYS A 244 -4.37 2.13 -20.12
CA CYS A 244 -4.34 2.42 -18.69
C CYS A 244 -5.31 3.54 -18.28
N ILE A 245 -5.43 4.59 -19.10
CA ILE A 245 -6.36 5.70 -18.84
C ILE A 245 -7.81 5.21 -18.91
N ILE A 246 -8.17 4.49 -19.96
CA ILE A 246 -9.55 3.95 -20.10
C ILE A 246 -9.85 2.97 -18.97
N GLY A 247 -8.95 2.01 -18.69
CA GLY A 247 -9.12 1.05 -17.60
C GLY A 247 -9.24 1.74 -16.22
N GLY A 248 -8.43 2.76 -15.98
CA GLY A 248 -8.51 3.58 -14.76
C GLY A 248 -9.82 4.36 -14.63
N LEU A 249 -10.31 4.94 -15.72
CA LEU A 249 -11.59 5.66 -15.72
C LEU A 249 -12.76 4.72 -15.46
N THR A 250 -12.84 3.60 -16.19
CA THR A 250 -13.95 2.65 -16.04
C THR A 250 -13.99 2.00 -14.65
N GLY A 251 -12.86 1.55 -14.12
CA GLY A 251 -12.77 1.00 -12.77
C GLY A 251 -12.96 2.05 -11.68
N GLY A 252 -12.40 3.25 -11.87
CA GLY A 252 -12.42 4.32 -10.88
C GLY A 252 -13.79 4.90 -10.57
N PHE A 253 -14.73 4.86 -11.50
CA PHE A 253 -16.10 5.33 -11.25
C PHE A 253 -16.89 4.39 -10.32
N ALA A 254 -16.76 3.09 -10.47
CA ALA A 254 -17.56 2.11 -9.72
C ALA A 254 -16.94 1.73 -8.38
N SER A 255 -15.63 1.55 -8.33
CA SER A 255 -14.94 0.97 -7.18
C SER A 255 -15.14 1.72 -5.85
N PRO A 256 -15.20 3.07 -5.78
CA PRO A 256 -15.40 3.78 -4.50
C PRO A 256 -16.75 3.49 -3.85
N PHE A 257 -17.77 3.18 -4.65
CA PHE A 257 -19.12 2.90 -4.15
C PHE A 257 -19.33 1.41 -3.86
N LEU A 258 -18.53 0.54 -4.45
CA LEU A 258 -18.74 -0.91 -4.40
C LEU A 258 -18.79 -1.43 -2.96
N SER A 259 -17.79 -1.13 -2.15
CA SER A 259 -17.72 -1.61 -0.75
C SER A 259 -18.86 -1.10 0.11
N VAL A 260 -19.33 0.13 -0.11
CA VAL A 260 -20.49 0.68 0.61
C VAL A 260 -21.78 0.01 0.16
N TYR A 261 -21.92 -0.27 -1.14
CA TYR A 261 -23.06 -0.97 -1.71
C TYR A 261 -23.13 -2.41 -1.18
N GLU A 262 -22.02 -3.13 -1.19
CA GLU A 262 -21.91 -4.50 -0.65
C GLU A 262 -22.34 -4.57 0.83
N LEU A 263 -21.83 -3.66 1.66
CA LEU A 263 -22.12 -3.64 3.10
C LEU A 263 -23.52 -3.13 3.44
N ARG A 264 -23.96 -2.01 2.83
CA ARG A 264 -25.20 -1.32 3.26
C ARG A 264 -26.43 -1.74 2.47
N VAL A 265 -26.29 -2.05 1.18
CA VAL A 265 -27.44 -2.37 0.31
C VAL A 265 -27.64 -3.87 0.23
N LEU A 266 -26.56 -4.63 0.01
CA LEU A 266 -26.63 -6.09 -0.05
C LEU A 266 -26.55 -6.75 1.32
N GLY A 267 -26.12 -6.04 2.38
CA GLY A 267 -26.01 -6.59 3.74
C GLY A 267 -24.97 -7.70 3.87
N LEU A 268 -23.95 -7.72 3.00
CA LEU A 268 -22.91 -8.75 3.00
C LEU A 268 -21.95 -8.56 4.18
N SER A 269 -21.50 -9.67 4.78
CA SER A 269 -20.51 -9.63 5.86
C SER A 269 -19.10 -9.27 5.34
N HIS A 270 -18.28 -8.71 6.21
CA HIS A 270 -16.87 -8.41 5.88
C HIS A 270 -16.11 -9.67 5.46
N THR A 271 -16.37 -10.80 6.13
CA THR A 271 -15.79 -12.10 5.78
C THR A 271 -16.16 -12.53 4.37
N PHE A 272 -17.43 -12.40 3.97
CA PHE A 272 -17.87 -12.79 2.62
C PHE A 272 -17.19 -11.95 1.54
N ILE A 273 -17.21 -10.62 1.69
CA ILE A 273 -16.59 -9.70 0.73
C ILE A 273 -15.08 -10.00 0.60
N THR A 274 -14.41 -10.20 1.73
CA THR A 274 -12.98 -10.55 1.74
C THR A 274 -12.72 -11.90 1.09
N SER A 275 -13.60 -12.90 1.29
CA SER A 275 -13.49 -14.23 0.66
C SER A 275 -13.56 -14.14 -0.87
N VAL A 276 -14.47 -13.34 -1.40
CA VAL A 276 -14.56 -13.07 -2.85
C VAL A 276 -13.29 -12.42 -3.37
N GLY A 277 -12.72 -11.47 -2.62
CA GLY A 277 -11.45 -10.84 -2.95
C GLY A 277 -10.28 -11.83 -2.98
N VAL A 278 -10.23 -12.78 -2.03
CA VAL A 278 -9.21 -13.84 -1.99
C VAL A 278 -9.34 -14.77 -3.20
N VAL A 279 -10.56 -15.20 -3.54
CA VAL A 279 -10.78 -16.04 -4.74
C VAL A 279 -10.34 -15.31 -5.99
N SER A 280 -10.68 -14.02 -6.12
CA SER A 280 -10.25 -13.18 -7.25
C SER A 280 -8.72 -13.07 -7.33
N ALA A 281 -8.03 -12.93 -6.20
CA ALA A 281 -6.58 -12.87 -6.14
C ALA A 281 -5.93 -14.20 -6.58
N VAL A 282 -6.47 -15.35 -6.12
CA VAL A 282 -5.99 -16.68 -6.52
C VAL A 282 -6.18 -16.92 -8.01
N VAL A 283 -7.35 -16.59 -8.56
CA VAL A 283 -7.61 -16.69 -10.01
C VAL A 283 -6.66 -15.78 -10.80
N GLY A 284 -6.44 -14.55 -10.34
CA GLY A 284 -5.48 -13.62 -10.95
C GLY A 284 -4.06 -14.16 -10.99
N LEU A 285 -3.57 -14.75 -9.88
CA LEU A 285 -2.26 -15.40 -9.83
C LEU A 285 -2.17 -16.60 -10.78
N SER A 286 -3.23 -17.43 -10.88
CA SER A 286 -3.29 -18.57 -11.79
C SER A 286 -3.23 -18.14 -13.25
N LEU A 287 -3.92 -17.06 -13.62
CA LEU A 287 -3.89 -16.53 -14.99
C LEU A 287 -2.50 -16.00 -15.39
N ILE A 288 -1.75 -15.42 -14.45
CA ILE A 288 -0.36 -15.00 -14.70
C ILE A 288 0.51 -16.22 -15.04
N HIS A 289 0.40 -17.32 -14.29
CA HIS A 289 1.15 -18.55 -14.55
C HIS A 289 0.79 -19.20 -15.89
N ILE A 290 -0.49 -19.14 -16.32
CA ILE A 290 -0.93 -19.70 -17.60
C ILE A 290 -0.41 -18.85 -18.78
N SER A 291 -0.25 -17.55 -18.62
CA SER A 291 0.20 -16.65 -19.68
C SER A 291 1.74 -16.61 -19.87
N GLU A 292 2.53 -16.98 -18.87
CA GLU A 292 4.00 -17.00 -18.95
C GLU A 292 4.58 -17.97 -20.02
N PRO A 293 4.10 -19.23 -20.17
CA PRO A 293 4.63 -20.15 -21.18
C PRO A 293 4.45 -19.66 -22.63
N THR A 294 3.39 -18.92 -22.90
CA THR A 294 3.13 -18.36 -24.25
C THR A 294 4.10 -17.25 -24.63
N ARG A 295 4.69 -16.57 -23.65
CA ARG A 295 5.69 -15.52 -23.87
C ARG A 295 7.06 -16.07 -24.26
N HIS A 296 7.43 -17.27 -23.76
CA HIS A 296 8.67 -17.96 -24.14
C HIS A 296 8.59 -18.70 -25.50
N ALA A 297 7.38 -18.98 -25.98
CA ALA A 297 7.16 -19.63 -27.29
C ALA A 297 7.17 -18.64 -28.47
N GLN A 298 7.25 -17.33 -28.23
CA GLN A 298 7.23 -16.29 -29.27
C GLN A 298 8.61 -15.61 -29.48
N ILE A 299 9.69 -16.13 -28.88
CA ILE A 299 11.08 -15.77 -29.12
C ILE A 299 11.79 -16.99 -29.74
#